data_14dc91aa3b6d01fff5349ffc5e6532d9
#
_entry.id   14dc91aa3b6d01fff5349ffc5e6532d9
#
_cell.length_a   1.000
_cell.length_b   1.000
_cell.length_c   1.000
_cell.angle_alpha   90.00
_cell.angle_beta   90.00
_cell.angle_gamma   90.00
#
_symmetry.space_group_name_H-M   'P 1'
#
loop_
_entity.id
_entity.type
_entity.pdbx_description
1 polymer ?
#
loop_
_entity_poly.entity_id
_entity_poly.type
_entity_poly.pdbx_seq_one_letter_code
_entity_poly.pdbx_strand_id
1 'polypeptide(L)'
;MTAHTKVHGAHGDFAIEAKGLVKRFKSGRGFVEVLKGVDFDARHGDLTMVMGPSGSGKSTLIAALSGLLRPEKGQVDALDVDNLWKLSPGRIDKFRLDHCGFIFQGFNLFPALTALQQVETVLKYQGLSKDRAKKRATLALEEVGLGPRLHQKPSSLSGGEKQRVAIARALAKDPQILFADEPTSALDGENGQVVIRLLRRAASEHGAAVICVTHDPRLEAWADRVIHIEDGVIVSDERRVPDPNAVLASHH
;
A
#
# COMPACT_ATOMS: atom_id res chain seq x y z
N MET A 1 -18.75 -17.03 -13.02
CA MET A 1 -17.98 -17.74 -11.97
C MET A 1 -16.74 -18.30 -12.63
N THR A 2 -15.64 -17.57 -12.62
CA THR A 2 -14.33 -18.08 -13.06
C THR A 2 -13.49 -18.18 -11.79
N ALA A 3 -13.21 -19.43 -11.39
CA ALA A 3 -12.34 -19.74 -10.28
C ALA A 3 -10.93 -19.22 -10.63
N HIS A 4 -10.47 -18.19 -9.94
CA HIS A 4 -9.07 -17.81 -9.96
C HIS A 4 -8.30 -18.90 -9.21
N THR A 5 -7.63 -19.76 -9.96
CA THR A 5 -6.64 -20.68 -9.43
C THR A 5 -5.52 -19.84 -8.83
N LYS A 6 -5.37 -19.87 -7.50
CA LYS A 6 -4.23 -19.26 -6.82
C LYS A 6 -2.96 -19.95 -7.33
N VAL A 7 -2.21 -19.25 -8.16
CA VAL A 7 -0.83 -19.63 -8.48
C VAL A 7 -0.01 -19.18 -7.28
N HIS A 8 0.38 -20.13 -6.42
CA HIS A 8 1.42 -19.89 -5.42
C HIS A 8 2.75 -19.75 -6.18
N GLY A 9 3.35 -18.58 -6.11
CA GLY A 9 4.66 -18.30 -6.70
C GLY A 9 5.79 -19.10 -6.03
N ALA A 10 7.00 -19.02 -6.57
CA ALA A 10 8.18 -19.76 -6.13
C ALA A 10 8.58 -19.51 -4.65
N HIS A 11 8.06 -18.48 -3.99
CA HIS A 11 8.33 -18.08 -2.60
C HIS A 11 7.26 -18.55 -1.58
N GLY A 12 6.39 -19.49 -1.92
CA GLY A 12 5.40 -20.09 -1.01
C GLY A 12 4.32 -19.10 -0.55
N ASP A 13 4.12 -18.94 0.78
CA ASP A 13 3.07 -18.08 1.36
C ASP A 13 3.40 -16.58 1.35
N PHE A 14 4.66 -16.20 1.06
CA PHE A 14 5.11 -14.81 1.08
C PHE A 14 4.92 -14.11 -0.26
N ALA A 15 4.32 -12.93 -0.24
CA ALA A 15 4.23 -12.04 -1.40
C ALA A 15 5.50 -11.19 -1.58
N ILE A 16 6.19 -10.92 -0.47
CA ILE A 16 7.44 -10.15 -0.46
C ILE A 16 8.31 -10.58 0.71
N GLU A 17 9.61 -10.69 0.47
CA GLU A 17 10.65 -10.94 1.47
C GLU A 17 11.82 -9.97 1.22
N ALA A 18 12.35 -9.41 2.29
CA ALA A 18 13.53 -8.55 2.24
C ALA A 18 14.55 -8.99 3.28
N LYS A 19 15.83 -8.92 2.92
CA LYS A 19 16.93 -9.34 3.79
C LYS A 19 18.03 -8.28 3.81
N GLY A 20 18.42 -7.86 5.01
CA GLY A 20 19.54 -6.99 5.27
C GLY A 20 19.44 -5.60 4.63
N LEU A 21 18.23 -5.00 4.58
CA LEU A 21 18.04 -3.69 3.94
C LEU A 21 18.77 -2.58 4.68
N VAL A 22 19.70 -1.92 3.99
CA VAL A 22 20.39 -0.73 4.48
C VAL A 22 20.08 0.44 3.57
N LYS A 23 19.66 1.57 4.17
CA LYS A 23 19.44 2.84 3.45
C LYS A 23 20.03 4.01 4.21
N ARG A 24 20.79 4.84 3.49
CA ARG A 24 21.40 6.07 4.00
C ARG A 24 20.94 7.27 3.19
N PHE A 25 20.82 8.39 3.85
CA PHE A 25 20.59 9.68 3.20
C PHE A 25 21.70 10.66 3.58
N LYS A 26 22.07 11.52 2.64
CA LYS A 26 23.04 12.58 2.88
C LYS A 26 22.43 13.62 3.84
N SER A 27 23.15 13.95 4.91
CA SER A 27 22.75 14.97 5.89
C SER A 27 23.95 15.86 6.22
N GLY A 28 23.92 17.08 5.74
CA GLY A 28 25.07 17.99 5.86
C GLY A 28 26.35 17.41 5.21
N ARG A 29 27.41 17.28 5.99
CA ARG A 29 28.71 16.69 5.57
C ARG A 29 28.76 15.16 5.77
N GLY A 30 27.73 14.54 6.34
CA GLY A 30 27.70 13.11 6.66
C GLY A 30 26.54 12.37 6.03
N PHE A 31 26.30 11.17 6.54
CA PHE A 31 25.18 10.32 6.17
C PHE A 31 24.42 9.90 7.43
N VAL A 32 23.09 9.85 7.34
CA VAL A 32 22.21 9.22 8.33
C VAL A 32 21.74 7.91 7.78
N GLU A 33 21.97 6.82 8.53
CA GLU A 33 21.47 5.49 8.19
C GLU A 33 20.05 5.34 8.73
N VAL A 34 19.08 5.26 7.81
CA VAL A 34 17.65 5.23 8.11
C VAL A 34 17.10 3.81 8.16
N LEU A 35 17.70 2.86 7.41
CA LEU A 35 17.47 1.42 7.57
C LEU A 35 18.81 0.76 7.88
N LYS A 36 18.85 -0.06 8.93
CA LYS A 36 20.09 -0.59 9.54
C LYS A 36 20.11 -2.13 9.48
N GLY A 37 19.98 -2.71 8.28
CA GLY A 37 20.00 -4.16 8.10
C GLY A 37 18.63 -4.79 8.39
N VAL A 38 17.56 -4.18 7.91
CA VAL A 38 16.18 -4.64 8.17
C VAL A 38 15.86 -5.88 7.37
N ASP A 39 15.38 -6.93 8.05
CA ASP A 39 14.72 -8.09 7.47
C ASP A 39 13.20 -7.88 7.58
N PHE A 40 12.45 -8.24 6.53
CA PHE A 40 11.00 -8.05 6.49
C PHE A 40 10.36 -9.08 5.57
N ASP A 41 9.18 -9.54 5.90
CA ASP A 41 8.33 -10.33 5.01
C ASP A 41 6.86 -9.91 5.12
N ALA A 42 6.06 -10.20 4.09
CA ALA A 42 4.60 -10.09 4.14
C ALA A 42 3.95 -11.21 3.34
N ARG A 43 2.88 -11.78 3.89
CA ARG A 43 2.15 -12.91 3.30
C ARG A 43 0.97 -12.44 2.46
N HIS A 44 0.62 -13.25 1.48
CA HIS A 44 -0.64 -13.10 0.77
C HIS A 44 -1.82 -13.20 1.75
N GLY A 45 -2.78 -12.29 1.60
CA GLY A 45 -4.00 -12.26 2.42
C GLY A 45 -3.85 -11.64 3.80
N ASP A 46 -2.64 -11.24 4.21
CA ASP A 46 -2.40 -10.58 5.49
C ASP A 46 -2.42 -9.05 5.35
N LEU A 47 -2.96 -8.39 6.37
CA LEU A 47 -2.75 -6.97 6.65
C LEU A 47 -1.62 -6.85 7.69
N THR A 48 -0.43 -6.48 7.22
CA THR A 48 0.74 -6.20 8.06
C THR A 48 0.84 -4.72 8.33
N MET A 49 0.83 -4.33 9.62
CA MET A 49 1.09 -2.94 10.03
C MET A 49 2.54 -2.76 10.45
N VAL A 50 3.16 -1.70 9.93
CA VAL A 50 4.49 -1.24 10.33
C VAL A 50 4.33 0.05 11.11
N MET A 51 4.63 -0.01 12.39
CA MET A 51 4.42 1.06 13.36
C MET A 51 5.73 1.61 13.90
N GLY A 52 5.67 2.77 14.52
CA GLY A 52 6.82 3.41 15.14
C GLY A 52 6.76 4.94 15.06
N PRO A 53 7.65 5.65 15.75
CA PRO A 53 7.67 7.11 15.79
C PRO A 53 7.96 7.73 14.41
N SER A 54 7.69 9.03 14.28
CA SER A 54 8.08 9.77 13.08
C SER A 54 9.61 9.71 12.89
N GLY A 55 10.06 9.48 11.66
CA GLY A 55 11.48 9.37 11.33
C GLY A 55 12.11 8.00 11.59
N SER A 56 11.38 7.00 12.10
CA SER A 56 11.94 5.66 12.39
C SER A 56 12.31 4.84 11.14
N GLY A 57 11.98 5.30 9.93
CA GLY A 57 12.32 4.60 8.67
C GLY A 57 11.15 3.91 7.97
N LYS A 58 9.90 4.00 8.47
CA LYS A 58 8.71 3.32 7.93
C LYS A 58 8.47 3.58 6.44
N SER A 59 8.34 4.84 6.04
CA SER A 59 8.11 5.20 4.63
C SER A 59 9.32 4.85 3.75
N THR A 60 10.54 4.87 4.31
CA THR A 60 11.76 4.41 3.63
C THR A 60 11.71 2.91 3.39
N LEU A 61 11.23 2.13 4.37
CA LEU A 61 11.04 0.68 4.23
C LEU A 61 10.05 0.37 3.10
N ILE A 62 8.85 0.96 3.13
CA ILE A 62 7.86 0.79 2.05
C ILE A 62 8.46 1.18 0.69
N ALA A 63 9.17 2.29 0.59
CA ALA A 63 9.79 2.73 -0.65
C ALA A 63 10.86 1.74 -1.16
N ALA A 64 11.62 1.12 -0.24
CA ALA A 64 12.59 0.09 -0.60
C ALA A 64 11.92 -1.21 -1.03
N LEU A 65 10.90 -1.67 -0.31
CA LEU A 65 10.15 -2.89 -0.63
C LEU A 65 9.43 -2.78 -1.98
N SER A 66 8.91 -1.62 -2.29
CA SER A 66 8.08 -1.38 -3.48
C SER A 66 8.85 -1.07 -4.77
N GLY A 67 10.18 -1.01 -4.72
CA GLY A 67 10.98 -0.64 -5.89
C GLY A 67 10.99 0.86 -6.21
N LEU A 68 10.55 1.73 -5.28
CA LEU A 68 10.61 3.19 -5.44
C LEU A 68 11.96 3.77 -5.02
N LEU A 69 12.61 3.17 -4.04
CA LEU A 69 13.87 3.66 -3.48
C LEU A 69 14.88 2.52 -3.34
N ARG A 70 15.94 2.56 -4.12
CA ARG A 70 16.98 1.54 -4.09
C ARG A 70 17.75 1.58 -2.76
N PRO A 71 17.84 0.48 -2.00
CA PRO A 71 18.70 0.36 -0.83
C PRO A 71 20.18 0.31 -1.26
N GLU A 72 21.10 0.64 -0.37
CA GLU A 72 22.56 0.47 -0.57
C GLU A 72 22.97 -0.99 -0.42
N LYS A 73 22.29 -1.73 0.48
CA LYS A 73 22.55 -3.16 0.74
C LYS A 73 21.22 -3.89 0.95
N GLY A 74 21.31 -5.21 0.84
CA GLY A 74 20.18 -6.11 1.00
C GLY A 74 19.51 -6.48 -0.32
N GLN A 75 18.49 -7.30 -0.23
CA GLN A 75 17.70 -7.76 -1.37
C GLN A 75 16.22 -7.71 -1.04
N VAL A 76 15.40 -7.66 -2.08
CA VAL A 76 13.93 -7.73 -1.99
C VAL A 76 13.46 -8.74 -3.03
N ASP A 77 12.96 -9.88 -2.56
CA ASP A 77 12.30 -10.88 -3.36
C ASP A 77 10.78 -10.60 -3.32
N ALA A 78 10.11 -10.58 -4.46
CA ALA A 78 8.70 -10.22 -4.52
C ALA A 78 7.97 -11.04 -5.59
N LEU A 79 6.92 -11.76 -5.19
CA LEU A 79 6.19 -12.69 -6.05
C LEU A 79 7.15 -13.70 -6.69
N ASP A 80 7.24 -13.74 -8.02
CA ASP A 80 8.13 -14.62 -8.78
C ASP A 80 9.47 -13.96 -9.15
N VAL A 81 9.79 -12.81 -8.54
CA VAL A 81 11.00 -12.03 -8.84
C VAL A 81 12.04 -12.19 -7.74
N ASP A 82 13.15 -12.88 -8.06
CA ASP A 82 14.34 -12.94 -7.21
C ASP A 82 15.09 -11.59 -7.28
N ASN A 83 15.14 -10.91 -6.18
CA ASN A 83 15.75 -9.60 -5.99
C ASN A 83 15.32 -8.54 -7.02
N LEU A 84 14.24 -7.86 -6.68
CA LEU A 84 13.65 -6.77 -7.46
C LEU A 84 14.72 -5.74 -7.92
N TRP A 85 15.77 -5.52 -7.11
CA TRP A 85 16.83 -4.55 -7.38
C TRP A 85 17.88 -5.02 -8.38
N LYS A 86 17.82 -6.27 -8.85
CA LYS A 86 18.60 -6.78 -10.00
C LYS A 86 17.92 -6.45 -11.34
N LEU A 87 16.64 -6.09 -11.32
CA LEU A 87 15.92 -5.72 -12.53
C LEU A 87 16.38 -4.36 -13.06
N SER A 88 16.21 -4.15 -14.36
CA SER A 88 16.35 -2.82 -14.97
C SER A 88 15.24 -1.89 -14.48
N PRO A 89 15.46 -0.53 -14.49
CA PRO A 89 14.43 0.42 -14.05
C PRO A 89 13.07 0.22 -14.71
N GLY A 90 13.04 0.00 -16.03
CA GLY A 90 11.77 -0.21 -16.75
C GLY A 90 11.07 -1.52 -16.38
N ARG A 91 11.81 -2.57 -15.97
CA ARG A 91 11.20 -3.80 -15.45
C ARG A 91 10.65 -3.61 -14.03
N ILE A 92 11.31 -2.81 -13.19
CA ILE A 92 10.79 -2.43 -11.87
C ILE A 92 9.51 -1.60 -12.03
N ASP A 93 9.49 -0.63 -12.98
CA ASP A 93 8.30 0.18 -13.27
C ASP A 93 7.13 -0.71 -13.72
N LYS A 94 7.41 -1.67 -14.60
CA LYS A 94 6.40 -2.64 -15.04
C LYS A 94 5.91 -3.51 -13.91
N PHE A 95 6.79 -4.04 -13.06
CA PHE A 95 6.42 -4.79 -11.87
C PHE A 95 5.48 -3.99 -10.97
N ARG A 96 5.81 -2.72 -10.68
CA ARG A 96 4.92 -1.83 -9.89
C ARG A 96 3.57 -1.61 -10.57
N LEU A 97 3.58 -1.41 -11.87
CA LEU A 97 2.34 -1.20 -12.64
C LEU A 97 1.43 -2.41 -12.57
N ASP A 98 1.98 -3.61 -12.75
CA ASP A 98 1.22 -4.84 -12.89
C ASP A 98 0.79 -5.43 -11.53
N HIS A 99 1.64 -5.33 -10.50
CA HIS A 99 1.48 -6.09 -9.26
C HIS A 99 1.26 -5.23 -8.01
N CYS A 100 1.64 -3.94 -8.01
CA CYS A 100 1.60 -3.13 -6.79
C CYS A 100 0.49 -2.07 -6.83
N GLY A 101 -0.25 -1.93 -5.74
CA GLY A 101 -1.10 -0.78 -5.45
C GLY A 101 -0.40 0.17 -4.48
N PHE A 102 -0.67 1.48 -4.60
CA PHE A 102 -0.09 2.51 -3.72
C PHE A 102 -1.15 3.47 -3.22
N ILE A 103 -1.18 3.65 -1.91
CA ILE A 103 -1.98 4.65 -1.20
C ILE A 103 -1.01 5.52 -0.43
N PHE A 104 -0.95 6.82 -0.77
CA PHE A 104 -0.03 7.78 -0.16
C PHE A 104 -0.76 8.70 0.80
N GLN A 105 -0.08 9.19 1.83
CA GLN A 105 -0.56 10.16 2.80
C GLN A 105 -1.14 11.42 2.13
N GLY A 106 -0.50 11.93 1.08
CA GLY A 106 -0.90 13.12 0.34
C GLY A 106 -1.90 12.86 -0.80
N PHE A 107 -2.57 11.69 -0.85
CA PHE A 107 -3.50 11.24 -1.90
C PHE A 107 -2.88 11.10 -3.30
N ASN A 108 -1.96 11.96 -3.68
CA ASN A 108 -1.29 12.03 -4.99
C ASN A 108 -2.27 11.98 -6.16
N LEU A 109 -3.31 12.80 -6.09
CA LEU A 109 -4.30 12.97 -7.16
C LEU A 109 -3.87 14.10 -8.10
N PHE A 110 -4.05 13.90 -9.40
CA PHE A 110 -3.82 14.92 -10.42
C PHE A 110 -4.95 15.96 -10.38
N PRO A 111 -4.67 17.25 -10.11
CA PRO A 111 -5.72 18.25 -9.94
C PRO A 111 -6.63 18.45 -11.16
N ALA A 112 -6.10 18.17 -12.35
CA ALA A 112 -6.84 18.33 -13.62
C ALA A 112 -7.82 17.17 -13.91
N LEU A 113 -7.62 15.99 -13.31
CA LEU A 113 -8.40 14.78 -13.60
C LEU A 113 -9.58 14.62 -12.64
N THR A 114 -10.70 14.14 -13.17
CA THR A 114 -11.85 13.72 -12.36
C THR A 114 -11.55 12.42 -11.59
N ALA A 115 -12.35 12.07 -10.58
CA ALA A 115 -12.23 10.82 -9.85
C ALA A 115 -12.18 9.61 -10.80
N LEU A 116 -13.07 9.54 -11.78
CA LEU A 116 -13.09 8.49 -12.79
C LEU A 116 -11.79 8.47 -13.60
N GLN A 117 -11.31 9.62 -14.08
CA GLN A 117 -10.09 9.73 -14.87
C GLN A 117 -8.83 9.35 -14.07
N GLN A 118 -8.78 9.60 -12.75
CA GLN A 118 -7.68 9.16 -11.87
C GLN A 118 -7.50 7.63 -11.94
N VAL A 119 -8.60 6.91 -11.90
CA VAL A 119 -8.61 5.44 -11.91
C VAL A 119 -8.44 4.89 -13.33
N GLU A 120 -9.14 5.45 -14.32
CA GLU A 120 -8.98 5.04 -15.72
C GLU A 120 -7.53 5.11 -16.20
N THR A 121 -6.80 6.13 -15.76
CA THR A 121 -5.43 6.37 -16.22
C THR A 121 -4.52 5.18 -15.92
N VAL A 122 -4.53 4.66 -14.70
CA VAL A 122 -3.68 3.52 -14.33
C VAL A 122 -4.08 2.24 -15.07
N LEU A 123 -5.38 2.03 -15.30
CA LEU A 123 -5.89 0.87 -16.03
C LEU A 123 -5.51 0.91 -17.53
N LYS A 124 -5.49 2.10 -18.13
CA LYS A 124 -5.01 2.29 -19.50
C LYS A 124 -3.51 1.98 -19.62
N TYR A 125 -2.71 2.38 -18.63
CA TYR A 125 -1.28 2.02 -18.58
C TYR A 125 -1.05 0.51 -18.44
N GLN A 126 -1.98 -0.22 -17.78
CA GLN A 126 -1.98 -1.69 -17.77
C GLN A 126 -2.43 -2.32 -19.11
N GLY A 127 -2.81 -1.51 -20.12
CA GLY A 127 -3.19 -1.99 -21.44
C GLY A 127 -4.68 -2.27 -21.61
N LEU A 128 -5.55 -1.88 -20.67
CA LEU A 128 -6.99 -2.02 -20.86
C LEU A 128 -7.48 -1.06 -21.95
N SER A 129 -8.40 -1.55 -22.80
CA SER A 129 -9.11 -0.68 -23.74
C SER A 129 -9.91 0.41 -23.00
N LYS A 130 -10.18 1.53 -23.68
CA LYS A 130 -10.89 2.68 -23.11
C LYS A 130 -12.19 2.27 -22.40
N ASP A 131 -12.99 1.42 -23.02
CA ASP A 131 -14.30 1.02 -22.47
C ASP A 131 -14.14 0.08 -21.27
N ARG A 132 -13.19 -0.86 -21.31
CA ARG A 132 -12.87 -1.74 -20.19
C ARG A 132 -12.32 -0.95 -19.00
N ALA A 133 -11.40 -0.02 -19.25
CA ALA A 133 -10.84 0.85 -18.22
C ALA A 133 -11.93 1.71 -17.56
N LYS A 134 -12.82 2.32 -18.35
CA LYS A 134 -13.95 3.10 -17.84
C LYS A 134 -14.87 2.25 -16.96
N LYS A 135 -15.30 1.07 -17.45
CA LYS A 135 -16.18 0.17 -16.70
C LYS A 135 -15.55 -0.26 -15.37
N ARG A 136 -14.28 -0.70 -15.39
CA ARG A 136 -13.57 -1.13 -14.17
C ARG A 136 -13.34 0.03 -13.20
N ALA A 137 -13.01 1.22 -13.70
CA ALA A 137 -12.84 2.42 -12.88
C ALA A 137 -14.15 2.85 -12.21
N THR A 138 -15.28 2.79 -12.92
CA THR A 138 -16.60 3.07 -12.36
C THR A 138 -16.91 2.12 -11.21
N LEU A 139 -16.76 0.81 -11.42
CA LEU A 139 -17.01 -0.21 -10.38
C LEU A 139 -16.10 0.02 -9.14
N ALA A 140 -14.81 0.28 -9.35
CA ALA A 140 -13.88 0.52 -8.23
C ALA A 140 -14.25 1.77 -7.41
N LEU A 141 -14.79 2.81 -8.05
CA LEU A 141 -15.26 4.01 -7.35
C LEU A 141 -16.61 3.78 -6.65
N GLU A 142 -17.50 2.98 -7.21
CA GLU A 142 -18.74 2.56 -6.57
C GLU A 142 -18.48 1.72 -5.32
N GLU A 143 -17.51 0.79 -5.38
CA GLU A 143 -17.08 -0.06 -4.24
C GLU A 143 -16.58 0.75 -3.03
N VAL A 144 -16.02 1.93 -3.26
CA VAL A 144 -15.59 2.85 -2.20
C VAL A 144 -16.63 3.95 -1.88
N GLY A 145 -17.86 3.81 -2.40
CA GLY A 145 -18.98 4.73 -2.13
C GLY A 145 -18.89 6.06 -2.87
N LEU A 146 -18.18 6.13 -4.01
CA LEU A 146 -17.99 7.35 -4.79
C LEU A 146 -18.74 7.35 -6.14
N GLY A 147 -19.75 6.49 -6.32
CA GLY A 147 -20.60 6.48 -7.51
C GLY A 147 -21.16 7.87 -7.89
N PRO A 148 -21.71 8.66 -6.96
CA PRO A 148 -22.19 10.02 -7.26
C PRO A 148 -21.09 11.05 -7.54
N ARG A 149 -19.83 10.71 -7.35
CA ARG A 149 -18.66 11.61 -7.43
C ARG A 149 -17.74 11.38 -8.63
N LEU A 150 -18.09 10.48 -9.55
CA LEU A 150 -17.24 10.05 -10.68
C LEU A 150 -16.64 11.20 -11.47
N HIS A 151 -17.41 12.26 -11.69
CA HIS A 151 -17.01 13.41 -12.52
C HIS A 151 -16.45 14.59 -11.73
N GLN A 152 -16.33 14.47 -10.41
CA GLN A 152 -15.78 15.53 -9.55
C GLN A 152 -14.23 15.53 -9.64
N LYS A 153 -13.66 16.74 -9.63
CA LYS A 153 -12.21 16.95 -9.53
C LYS A 153 -11.80 17.00 -8.04
N PRO A 154 -10.52 16.80 -7.72
CA PRO A 154 -10.03 16.83 -6.34
C PRO A 154 -10.38 18.10 -5.56
N SER A 155 -10.47 19.26 -6.24
CA SER A 155 -10.87 20.53 -5.62
C SER A 155 -12.30 20.52 -5.04
N SER A 156 -13.16 19.65 -5.54
CA SER A 156 -14.58 19.53 -5.13
C SER A 156 -14.84 18.32 -4.24
N LEU A 157 -13.78 17.63 -3.78
CA LEU A 157 -13.86 16.45 -2.92
C LEU A 157 -13.34 16.76 -1.52
N SER A 158 -14.00 16.20 -0.50
CA SER A 158 -13.50 16.20 0.88
C SER A 158 -12.19 15.40 1.00
N GLY A 159 -11.48 15.53 2.13
CA GLY A 159 -10.28 14.74 2.41
C GLY A 159 -10.55 13.23 2.35
N GLY A 160 -11.62 12.76 2.99
CA GLY A 160 -12.02 11.37 2.96
C GLY A 160 -12.43 10.88 1.56
N GLU A 161 -13.12 11.71 0.75
CA GLU A 161 -13.43 11.38 -0.64
C GLU A 161 -12.17 11.27 -1.50
N LYS A 162 -11.20 12.18 -1.34
CA LYS A 162 -9.89 12.12 -2.03
C LYS A 162 -9.15 10.83 -1.69
N GLN A 163 -9.14 10.45 -0.42
CA GLN A 163 -8.50 9.21 0.01
C GLN A 163 -9.18 7.99 -0.61
N ARG A 164 -10.51 7.95 -0.63
CA ARG A 164 -11.24 6.86 -1.29
C ARG A 164 -10.99 6.81 -2.80
N VAL A 165 -10.80 7.94 -3.48
CA VAL A 165 -10.34 7.94 -4.89
C VAL A 165 -8.95 7.32 -5.03
N ALA A 166 -8.01 7.66 -4.14
CA ALA A 166 -6.67 7.06 -4.15
C ALA A 166 -6.70 5.55 -3.90
N ILE A 167 -7.57 5.10 -2.98
CA ILE A 167 -7.79 3.67 -2.71
C ILE A 167 -8.41 2.98 -3.93
N ALA A 168 -9.47 3.53 -4.52
CA ALA A 168 -10.08 2.98 -5.72
C ALA A 168 -9.06 2.85 -6.87
N ARG A 169 -8.19 3.86 -7.05
CA ARG A 169 -7.10 3.84 -8.03
C ARG A 169 -6.11 2.71 -7.75
N ALA A 170 -5.77 2.46 -6.51
CA ALA A 170 -4.85 1.39 -6.13
C ALA A 170 -5.49 0.00 -6.33
N LEU A 171 -6.74 -0.18 -5.89
CA LEU A 171 -7.46 -1.47 -5.92
C LEU A 171 -8.00 -1.83 -7.30
N ALA A 172 -8.32 -0.85 -8.17
CA ALA A 172 -8.84 -1.11 -9.51
C ALA A 172 -7.93 -2.00 -10.37
N LYS A 173 -6.64 -2.04 -10.05
CA LYS A 173 -5.62 -2.87 -10.71
C LYS A 173 -5.63 -4.33 -10.26
N ASP A 174 -6.38 -4.68 -9.24
CA ASP A 174 -6.32 -5.99 -8.56
C ASP A 174 -4.90 -6.35 -8.11
N PRO A 175 -4.25 -5.52 -7.27
CA PRO A 175 -2.85 -5.66 -6.94
C PRO A 175 -2.62 -6.88 -6.04
N GLN A 176 -1.50 -7.59 -6.25
CA GLN A 176 -1.05 -8.67 -5.37
C GLN A 176 -0.37 -8.15 -4.10
N ILE A 177 0.22 -6.94 -4.18
CA ILE A 177 0.84 -6.25 -3.04
C ILE A 177 0.27 -4.83 -2.97
N LEU A 178 -0.23 -4.43 -1.81
CA LEU A 178 -0.76 -3.09 -1.57
C LEU A 178 0.05 -2.39 -0.49
N PHE A 179 0.68 -1.28 -0.88
CA PHE A 179 1.42 -0.41 0.03
C PHE A 179 0.57 0.79 0.42
N ALA A 180 0.43 1.04 1.72
CA ALA A 180 -0.31 2.17 2.27
C ALA A 180 0.57 2.95 3.26
N ASP A 181 0.89 4.19 2.93
CA ASP A 181 1.70 5.08 3.77
C ASP A 181 0.79 6.11 4.45
N GLU A 182 0.59 5.95 5.76
CA GLU A 182 -0.25 6.80 6.62
C GLU A 182 -1.68 7.04 6.05
N PRO A 183 -2.41 5.98 5.66
CA PRO A 183 -3.63 6.13 4.86
C PRO A 183 -4.80 6.81 5.58
N THR A 184 -4.72 6.98 6.90
CA THR A 184 -5.79 7.56 7.74
C THR A 184 -5.38 8.88 8.42
N SER A 185 -4.12 9.30 8.31
CA SER A 185 -3.56 10.42 9.09
C SER A 185 -4.24 11.78 8.86
N ALA A 186 -4.85 11.99 7.68
CA ALA A 186 -5.54 13.22 7.32
C ALA A 186 -7.08 13.10 7.44
N LEU A 187 -7.59 12.07 8.13
CA LEU A 187 -9.01 11.73 8.16
C LEU A 187 -9.56 11.78 9.59
N ASP A 188 -10.84 12.13 9.69
CA ASP A 188 -11.62 11.91 10.91
C ASP A 188 -11.85 10.41 11.19
N GLY A 189 -12.36 10.07 12.36
CA GLY A 189 -12.56 8.70 12.81
C GLY A 189 -13.45 7.87 11.88
N GLU A 190 -14.54 8.45 11.36
CA GLU A 190 -15.46 7.71 10.48
C GLU A 190 -14.82 7.40 9.13
N ASN A 191 -14.20 8.38 8.49
CA ASN A 191 -13.50 8.19 7.22
C ASN A 191 -12.28 7.26 7.39
N GLY A 192 -11.54 7.37 8.51
CA GLY A 192 -10.45 6.45 8.85
C GLY A 192 -10.92 5.01 8.95
N GLN A 193 -12.08 4.77 9.58
CA GLN A 193 -12.67 3.45 9.69
C GLN A 193 -13.10 2.86 8.34
N VAL A 194 -13.62 3.68 7.44
CA VAL A 194 -13.92 3.25 6.07
C VAL A 194 -12.64 2.79 5.36
N VAL A 195 -11.57 3.57 5.49
CA VAL A 195 -10.28 3.27 4.85
C VAL A 195 -9.70 1.94 5.35
N ILE A 196 -9.65 1.74 6.68
CA ILE A 196 -9.06 0.50 7.21
C ILE A 196 -9.87 -0.74 6.83
N ARG A 197 -11.21 -0.64 6.76
CA ARG A 197 -12.06 -1.73 6.26
C ARG A 197 -11.73 -2.07 4.80
N LEU A 198 -11.50 -1.07 3.95
CA LEU A 198 -11.13 -1.30 2.55
C LEU A 198 -9.76 -2.01 2.45
N LEU A 199 -8.78 -1.63 3.27
CA LEU A 199 -7.48 -2.31 3.34
C LEU A 199 -7.64 -3.76 3.83
N ARG A 200 -8.43 -3.96 4.89
CA ARG A 200 -8.71 -5.31 5.40
C ARG A 200 -9.38 -6.19 4.34
N ARG A 201 -10.36 -5.66 3.61
CA ARG A 201 -11.02 -6.38 2.51
C ARG A 201 -10.05 -6.72 1.39
N ALA A 202 -9.14 -5.81 1.04
CA ALA A 202 -8.10 -6.08 0.04
C ALA A 202 -7.24 -7.29 0.44
N ALA A 203 -6.90 -7.43 1.72
CA ALA A 203 -6.20 -8.60 2.23
C ALA A 203 -7.11 -9.84 2.22
N SER A 204 -8.21 -9.83 2.99
CA SER A 204 -8.99 -11.03 3.28
C SER A 204 -9.82 -11.56 2.10
N GLU A 205 -10.38 -10.67 1.25
CA GLU A 205 -11.26 -11.05 0.15
C GLU A 205 -10.53 -11.16 -1.19
N HIS A 206 -9.53 -10.29 -1.44
CA HIS A 206 -8.77 -10.27 -2.69
C HIS A 206 -7.43 -10.98 -2.60
N GLY A 207 -6.99 -11.37 -1.39
CA GLY A 207 -5.74 -12.09 -1.17
C GLY A 207 -4.48 -11.26 -1.36
N ALA A 208 -4.60 -9.93 -1.39
CA ALA A 208 -3.43 -9.05 -1.48
C ALA A 208 -2.60 -9.10 -0.19
N ALA A 209 -1.27 -9.02 -0.32
CA ALA A 209 -0.42 -8.69 0.82
C ALA A 209 -0.50 -7.18 1.06
N VAL A 210 -1.12 -6.77 2.16
CA VAL A 210 -1.29 -5.35 2.49
C VAL A 210 -0.26 -4.94 3.52
N ILE A 211 0.59 -3.97 3.17
CA ILE A 211 1.62 -3.39 4.04
C ILE A 211 1.22 -1.96 4.33
N CYS A 212 0.78 -1.70 5.57
CA CYS A 212 0.29 -0.41 6.01
C CYS A 212 1.25 0.20 7.04
N VAL A 213 1.83 1.34 6.70
CA VAL A 213 2.62 2.14 7.63
C VAL A 213 1.70 3.12 8.34
N THR A 214 1.78 3.16 9.65
CA THR A 214 1.00 4.09 10.48
C THR A 214 1.66 4.32 11.83
N HIS A 215 1.31 5.42 12.49
CA HIS A 215 1.63 5.68 13.89
C HIS A 215 0.38 5.62 14.78
N ASP A 216 -0.80 5.29 14.21
CA ASP A 216 -2.06 5.22 14.95
C ASP A 216 -2.27 3.83 15.57
N PRO A 217 -2.13 3.68 16.91
CA PRO A 217 -2.25 2.39 17.57
C PRO A 217 -3.67 1.81 17.50
N ARG A 218 -4.69 2.64 17.22
CA ARG A 218 -6.07 2.17 17.11
C ARG A 218 -6.27 1.21 15.92
N LEU A 219 -5.38 1.26 14.93
CA LEU A 219 -5.45 0.40 13.75
C LEU A 219 -4.92 -1.01 14.00
N GLU A 220 -4.15 -1.24 15.07
CA GLU A 220 -3.55 -2.54 15.39
C GLU A 220 -4.55 -3.69 15.48
N ALA A 221 -5.76 -3.41 15.99
CA ALA A 221 -6.81 -4.41 16.12
C ALA A 221 -7.26 -5.02 14.77
N TRP A 222 -6.98 -4.34 13.66
CA TRP A 222 -7.34 -4.78 12.31
C TRP A 222 -6.28 -5.65 11.63
N ALA A 223 -5.07 -5.69 12.19
CA ALA A 223 -3.91 -6.33 11.59
C ALA A 223 -3.81 -7.83 11.91
N ASP A 224 -3.32 -8.61 10.94
CA ASP A 224 -2.85 -9.98 11.17
C ASP A 224 -1.43 -10.00 11.77
N ARG A 225 -0.66 -8.92 11.55
CA ARG A 225 0.70 -8.77 12.05
C ARG A 225 1.02 -7.31 12.31
N VAL A 226 1.67 -7.04 13.44
CA VAL A 226 2.15 -5.71 13.83
C VAL A 226 3.65 -5.77 14.02
N ILE A 227 4.37 -4.92 13.29
CA ILE A 227 5.82 -4.77 13.35
C ILE A 227 6.12 -3.36 13.86
N HIS A 228 6.96 -3.24 14.90
CA HIS A 228 7.44 -1.95 15.36
C HIS A 228 8.86 -1.72 14.86
N ILE A 229 9.08 -0.54 14.26
CA ILE A 229 10.39 -0.09 13.80
C ILE A 229 10.78 1.19 14.55
N GLU A 230 11.98 1.19 15.13
CA GLU A 230 12.57 2.33 15.82
C GLU A 230 14.00 2.50 15.33
N ASP A 231 14.40 3.74 15.08
CA ASP A 231 15.76 4.09 14.64
C ASP A 231 16.33 3.19 13.52
N GLY A 232 15.46 2.76 12.61
CA GLY A 232 15.85 1.97 11.44
C GLY A 232 16.06 0.47 11.69
N VAL A 233 15.63 -0.05 12.84
CA VAL A 233 15.62 -1.49 13.17
C VAL A 233 14.25 -1.96 13.60
N ILE A 234 13.90 -3.22 13.33
CA ILE A 234 12.68 -3.84 13.85
C ILE A 234 12.93 -4.22 15.30
N VAL A 235 12.11 -3.68 16.22
CA VAL A 235 12.21 -3.91 17.67
C VAL A 235 11.17 -4.90 18.18
N SER A 236 10.04 -5.07 17.48
CA SER A 236 9.07 -6.13 17.76
C SER A 236 8.33 -6.56 16.51
N ASP A 237 7.83 -7.79 16.51
CA ASP A 237 7.13 -8.44 15.42
C ASP A 237 6.13 -9.45 15.99
N GLU A 238 4.85 -9.14 15.92
CA GLU A 238 3.79 -9.90 16.57
C GLU A 238 2.69 -10.27 15.57
N ARG A 239 2.32 -11.56 15.52
CA ARG A 239 1.11 -12.01 14.83
C ARG A 239 -0.10 -11.90 15.73
N ARG A 240 -1.21 -11.47 15.18
CA ARG A 240 -2.46 -11.23 15.90
C ARG A 240 -3.65 -11.87 15.17
N VAL A 241 -4.74 -12.02 15.89
CA VAL A 241 -6.04 -12.35 15.31
C VAL A 241 -6.78 -11.01 15.12
N PRO A 242 -7.11 -10.63 13.89
CA PRO A 242 -7.78 -9.36 13.63
C PRO A 242 -9.18 -9.32 14.24
N ASP A 243 -9.57 -8.17 14.78
CA ASP A 243 -10.96 -7.90 15.16
C ASP A 243 -11.64 -7.02 14.09
N PRO A 244 -12.48 -7.61 13.21
CA PRO A 244 -13.15 -6.86 12.15
C PRO A 244 -14.23 -5.89 12.68
N ASN A 245 -14.59 -5.99 13.97
CA ASN A 245 -15.57 -5.14 14.63
C ASN A 245 -14.92 -4.00 15.45
N ALA A 246 -13.59 -3.94 15.47
CA ALA A 246 -12.89 -2.85 16.15
C ALA A 246 -13.37 -1.49 15.64
N VAL A 247 -13.70 -0.59 16.54
CA VAL A 247 -14.17 0.77 16.22
C VAL A 247 -13.06 1.76 16.54
N LEU A 248 -12.75 2.63 15.57
CA LEU A 248 -11.86 3.75 15.81
C LEU A 248 -12.59 4.77 16.68
N ALA A 249 -12.25 4.81 17.98
CA ALA A 249 -12.83 5.82 18.89
C ALA A 249 -12.50 7.23 18.38
N SER A 250 -13.50 8.10 18.36
CA SER A 250 -13.32 9.52 18.04
C SER A 250 -12.40 10.16 19.09
N HIS A 251 -11.40 10.91 18.66
CA HIS A 251 -10.71 11.83 19.56
C HIS A 251 -11.67 12.99 19.84
N HIS A 252 -12.03 13.16 21.12
CA HIS A 252 -12.59 14.40 21.63
C HIS A 252 -11.48 15.39 21.90
#